data_8a62de5c45c4ef4b610fe143134e9fac
#
_entry.id   8a62de5c45c4ef4b610fe143134e9fac
#
_cell.length_a   1.000
_cell.length_b   1.000
_cell.length_c   1.000
_cell.angle_alpha   90.00
_cell.angle_beta   90.00
_cell.angle_gamma   90.00
#
_symmetry.space_group_name_H-M   'P 1'
#
loop_
_entity.id
_entity.type
_entity.pdbx_description
1 polymer ?
#
loop_
_entity_poly.entity_id
_entity_poly.type
_entity_poly.pdbx_seq_one_letter_code
_entity_poly.pdbx_strand_id
1 'polypeptide(L)'
;MERVVITGMGAVTPIGNDVPTFWQSLKDGKCGIGPITRFDVSDYKVKLAAEVKDFDISQYVEGREAKRMDKSSHFAIAAAQQAVDQAGLTPGTFNPYRTGVIYGSGIGGLYITETEVEKLINKGPGRVSPFAIPELIPNIVAAHLSMRFGFKGENYCPVSACATANHAIGEAMRAIRHGYQD
;
A
#
# COMPACT_ATOMS: atom_id res chain seq x y z
N MET A 1 16.56 -21.71 14.57
CA MET A 1 15.59 -20.73 14.04
C MET A 1 16.24 -19.36 14.11
N GLU A 2 16.22 -18.64 13.00
CA GLU A 2 16.80 -17.30 12.93
C GLU A 2 16.04 -16.29 13.80
N ARG A 3 16.75 -15.29 14.32
CA ARG A 3 16.14 -14.17 15.03
C ARG A 3 15.66 -13.14 14.02
N VAL A 4 14.37 -12.84 14.04
CA VAL A 4 13.74 -11.87 13.15
C VAL A 4 13.61 -10.52 13.87
N VAL A 5 13.98 -9.45 13.20
CA VAL A 5 13.90 -8.06 13.72
C VAL A 5 13.28 -7.14 12.66
N ILE A 6 12.69 -6.05 13.12
CA ILE A 6 12.22 -4.96 12.25
C ILE A 6 13.37 -3.99 12.06
N THR A 7 13.80 -3.77 10.82
CA THR A 7 14.92 -2.90 10.46
C THR A 7 14.47 -1.55 9.88
N GLY A 8 13.23 -1.47 9.40
CA GLY A 8 12.67 -0.24 8.87
C GLY A 8 11.15 -0.21 8.96
N MET A 9 10.61 0.98 9.09
CA MET A 9 9.17 1.23 9.16
C MET A 9 8.79 2.40 8.26
N GLY A 10 7.60 2.35 7.69
CA GLY A 10 7.00 3.45 6.96
C GLY A 10 5.51 3.55 7.23
N ALA A 11 4.98 4.76 7.17
CA ALA A 11 3.57 5.00 7.43
C ALA A 11 3.03 6.13 6.54
N VAL A 12 1.79 5.95 6.08
CA VAL A 12 0.97 6.99 5.48
C VAL A 12 -0.40 6.90 6.15
N THR A 13 -0.74 7.93 6.90
CA THR A 13 -1.94 7.93 7.75
C THR A 13 -2.66 9.29 7.70
N PRO A 14 -3.92 9.37 8.15
CA PRO A 14 -4.64 10.64 8.23
C PRO A 14 -4.03 11.70 9.16
N ILE A 15 -3.07 11.32 10.01
CA ILE A 15 -2.40 12.21 10.97
C ILE A 15 -0.88 12.31 10.79
N GLY A 16 -0.35 11.75 9.69
CA GLY A 16 1.06 11.86 9.34
C GLY A 16 1.42 10.96 8.16
N ASN A 17 2.22 11.47 7.23
CA ASN A 17 2.65 10.78 6.02
C ASN A 17 4.05 10.16 6.15
N ASP A 18 4.58 10.13 7.38
CA ASP A 18 5.80 9.43 7.78
C ASP A 18 5.69 8.98 9.25
N VAL A 19 6.55 8.06 9.67
CA VAL A 19 6.53 7.48 11.03
C VAL A 19 6.78 8.54 12.12
N PRO A 20 7.76 9.45 12.01
CA PRO A 20 7.98 10.51 13.01
C PRO A 20 6.77 11.41 13.21
N THR A 21 6.18 11.89 12.13
CA THR A 21 4.99 12.77 12.17
C THR A 21 3.78 12.01 12.73
N PHE A 22 3.56 10.78 12.29
CA PHE A 22 2.49 9.92 12.82
C PHE A 22 2.65 9.70 14.32
N TRP A 23 3.84 9.34 14.77
CA TRP A 23 4.13 9.11 16.18
C TRP A 23 3.95 10.37 17.04
N GLN A 24 4.42 11.52 16.54
CA GLN A 24 4.22 12.79 17.24
C GLN A 24 2.73 13.15 17.35
N SER A 25 1.99 12.99 16.25
CA SER A 25 0.54 13.23 16.23
C SER A 25 -0.23 12.34 17.23
N LEU A 26 0.20 11.08 17.39
CA LEU A 26 -0.38 10.19 18.41
C LEU A 26 -0.12 10.71 19.83
N LYS A 27 1.11 11.14 20.14
CA LYS A 27 1.45 11.71 21.44
C LYS A 27 0.67 12.98 21.74
N ASP A 28 0.41 13.78 20.73
CA ASP A 28 -0.32 15.05 20.83
C ASP A 28 -1.86 14.84 20.89
N GLY A 29 -2.33 13.57 20.77
CA GLY A 29 -3.76 13.25 20.73
C GLY A 29 -4.49 13.78 19.50
N LYS A 30 -3.79 13.97 18.38
CA LYS A 30 -4.35 14.53 17.15
C LYS A 30 -5.39 13.59 16.56
N CYS A 31 -6.59 14.12 16.24
CA CYS A 31 -7.64 13.39 15.57
C CYS A 31 -7.54 13.57 14.05
N GLY A 32 -7.51 12.47 13.32
CA GLY A 32 -7.51 12.46 11.85
C GLY A 32 -8.90 12.42 11.21
N ILE A 33 -9.95 12.25 12.01
CA ILE A 33 -11.33 12.19 11.51
C ILE A 33 -11.83 13.60 11.21
N GLY A 34 -12.46 13.77 10.06
CA GLY A 34 -13.04 15.04 9.62
C GLY A 34 -14.13 14.81 8.57
N PRO A 35 -14.73 15.88 8.05
CA PRO A 35 -15.69 15.76 6.94
C PRO A 35 -15.08 15.04 5.73
N ILE A 36 -15.87 14.19 5.09
CA ILE A 36 -15.50 13.55 3.83
C ILE A 36 -15.42 14.61 2.74
N THR A 37 -14.30 14.61 1.99
CA THR A 37 -14.05 15.59 0.93
C THR A 37 -13.90 14.96 -0.47
N ARG A 38 -13.80 13.63 -0.55
CA ARG A 38 -13.50 12.91 -1.79
C ARG A 38 -14.68 12.70 -2.72
N PHE A 39 -15.88 12.77 -2.19
CA PHE A 39 -17.15 12.61 -2.94
C PHE A 39 -18.29 13.31 -2.21
N ASP A 40 -19.41 13.53 -2.91
CA ASP A 40 -20.61 14.11 -2.30
C ASP A 40 -21.26 13.13 -1.32
N VAL A 41 -21.40 13.57 -0.08
CA VAL A 41 -22.00 12.80 1.02
C VAL A 41 -23.35 13.32 1.47
N SER A 42 -24.00 14.18 0.66
CA SER A 42 -25.26 14.83 1.02
C SER A 42 -26.33 13.83 1.41
N ASP A 43 -26.45 12.72 0.69
CA ASP A 43 -27.44 11.67 0.88
C ASP A 43 -27.00 10.57 1.88
N TYR A 44 -25.78 10.66 2.41
CA TYR A 44 -25.26 9.66 3.34
C TYR A 44 -25.56 10.04 4.79
N LYS A 45 -25.84 9.03 5.61
CA LYS A 45 -26.03 9.21 7.07
C LYS A 45 -24.70 9.54 7.77
N VAL A 46 -23.60 8.93 7.33
CA VAL A 46 -22.25 9.16 7.86
C VAL A 46 -21.53 10.13 6.92
N LYS A 47 -20.99 11.21 7.48
CA LYS A 47 -20.33 12.30 6.73
C LYS A 47 -18.90 12.52 7.17
N LEU A 48 -18.37 11.64 8.02
CA LEU A 48 -17.02 11.74 8.57
C LEU A 48 -16.17 10.54 8.17
N ALA A 49 -14.91 10.79 7.84
CA ALA A 49 -13.90 9.76 7.63
C ALA A 49 -12.51 10.27 8.03
N ALA A 50 -11.57 9.37 8.17
CA ALA A 50 -10.16 9.68 8.34
C ALA A 50 -9.48 9.60 6.98
N GLU A 51 -9.32 10.73 6.31
CA GLU A 51 -8.68 10.84 4.99
C GLU A 51 -7.21 11.21 5.14
N VAL A 52 -6.35 10.59 4.32
CA VAL A 52 -4.95 11.01 4.18
C VAL A 52 -4.92 12.40 3.52
N LYS A 53 -4.20 13.34 4.15
CA LYS A 53 -4.08 14.74 3.75
C LYS A 53 -2.67 15.04 3.27
N ASP A 54 -2.55 16.05 2.41
CA ASP A 54 -1.26 16.61 1.97
C ASP A 54 -0.28 15.54 1.43
N PHE A 55 -0.82 14.51 0.77
CA PHE A 55 -0.04 13.43 0.19
C PHE A 55 0.16 13.65 -1.30
N ASP A 56 1.42 13.72 -1.70
CA ASP A 56 1.84 13.86 -3.09
C ASP A 56 2.65 12.64 -3.54
N ILE A 57 2.04 11.82 -4.42
CA ILE A 57 2.68 10.64 -5.00
C ILE A 57 3.85 11.01 -5.95
N SER A 58 3.88 12.21 -6.50
CA SER A 58 4.93 12.61 -7.44
C SER A 58 6.33 12.59 -6.85
N GLN A 59 6.45 12.62 -5.53
CA GLN A 59 7.72 12.47 -4.81
C GLN A 59 8.28 11.05 -4.90
N TYR A 60 7.45 10.07 -5.26
CA TYR A 60 7.81 8.64 -5.25
C TYR A 60 7.71 8.00 -6.63
N VAL A 61 6.76 8.41 -7.46
CA VAL A 61 6.42 7.76 -8.73
C VAL A 61 6.18 8.80 -9.81
N GLU A 62 6.66 8.56 -11.03
CA GLU A 62 6.36 9.44 -12.17
C GLU A 62 4.86 9.50 -12.46
N GLY A 63 4.36 10.68 -12.83
CA GLY A 63 2.94 10.95 -13.00
C GLY A 63 2.23 10.03 -14.01
N ARG A 64 2.95 9.52 -15.03
CA ARG A 64 2.38 8.57 -16.00
C ARG A 64 2.15 7.17 -15.38
N GLU A 65 3.08 6.73 -14.56
CA GLU A 65 3.00 5.47 -13.84
C GLU A 65 1.96 5.55 -12.73
N ALA A 66 1.97 6.63 -11.94
CA ALA A 66 1.01 6.87 -10.87
C ALA A 66 -0.46 6.82 -11.34
N LYS A 67 -0.73 7.30 -12.57
CA LYS A 67 -2.09 7.24 -13.17
C LYS A 67 -2.59 5.83 -13.47
N ARG A 68 -1.72 4.83 -13.46
CA ARG A 68 -2.03 3.42 -13.69
C ARG A 68 -2.02 2.60 -12.40
N MET A 69 -2.19 3.26 -11.28
CA MET A 69 -2.19 2.64 -9.97
C MET A 69 -3.38 3.12 -9.16
N ASP A 70 -3.96 2.24 -8.37
CA ASP A 70 -4.89 2.64 -7.33
C ASP A 70 -4.18 3.42 -6.21
N LYS A 71 -4.91 4.24 -5.47
CA LYS A 71 -4.36 5.01 -4.35
C LYS A 71 -3.75 4.13 -3.25
N SER A 72 -4.24 2.92 -3.08
CA SER A 72 -3.64 1.95 -2.16
C SER A 72 -2.19 1.64 -2.52
N SER A 73 -1.89 1.50 -3.82
CA SER A 73 -0.51 1.34 -4.31
C SER A 73 0.35 2.58 -4.05
N HIS A 74 -0.23 3.78 -4.20
CA HIS A 74 0.49 5.02 -3.89
C HIS A 74 0.94 5.08 -2.44
N PHE A 75 0.03 4.81 -1.50
CA PHE A 75 0.34 4.82 -0.07
C PHE A 75 1.35 3.73 0.30
N ALA A 76 1.19 2.55 -0.29
CA ALA A 76 2.11 1.44 -0.05
C ALA A 76 3.53 1.73 -0.54
N ILE A 77 3.69 2.32 -1.74
CA ILE A 77 4.99 2.69 -2.29
C ILE A 77 5.67 3.73 -1.39
N ALA A 78 4.94 4.76 -0.96
CA ALA A 78 5.49 5.78 -0.08
C ALA A 78 5.92 5.21 1.28
N ALA A 79 5.09 4.38 1.91
CA ALA A 79 5.43 3.73 3.17
C ALA A 79 6.60 2.74 3.01
N ALA A 80 6.60 1.95 1.94
CA ALA A 80 7.69 1.00 1.68
C ALA A 80 9.02 1.72 1.40
N GLN A 81 9.00 2.86 0.70
CA GLN A 81 10.21 3.66 0.46
C GLN A 81 10.83 4.11 1.79
N GLN A 82 10.00 4.63 2.72
CA GLN A 82 10.47 5.02 4.06
C GLN A 82 11.13 3.83 4.79
N ALA A 83 10.48 2.67 4.76
CA ALA A 83 10.99 1.47 5.42
C ALA A 83 12.31 0.97 4.81
N VAL A 84 12.39 0.96 3.47
CA VAL A 84 13.60 0.55 2.72
C VAL A 84 14.76 1.50 2.99
N ASP A 85 14.50 2.82 2.98
CA ASP A 85 15.51 3.84 3.26
C ASP A 85 16.02 3.73 4.70
N GLN A 86 15.12 3.56 5.67
CA GLN A 86 15.49 3.39 7.08
C GLN A 86 16.30 2.10 7.31
N ALA A 87 15.95 1.02 6.62
CA ALA A 87 16.68 -0.25 6.69
C ALA A 87 18.03 -0.23 5.97
N GLY A 88 18.33 0.81 5.16
CA GLY A 88 19.54 0.91 4.37
C GLY A 88 19.61 -0.11 3.22
N LEU A 89 18.47 -0.60 2.73
CA LEU A 89 18.41 -1.57 1.65
C LEU A 89 18.65 -0.87 0.30
N THR A 90 19.88 -0.99 -0.20
CA THR A 90 20.26 -0.48 -1.52
C THR A 90 20.75 -1.64 -2.40
N PRO A 91 20.73 -1.49 -3.75
CA PRO A 91 21.28 -2.52 -4.63
C PRO A 91 22.70 -2.93 -4.21
N GLY A 92 22.89 -4.23 -3.95
CA GLY A 92 24.17 -4.78 -3.48
C GLY A 92 24.27 -5.01 -1.97
N THR A 93 23.36 -4.48 -1.15
CA THR A 93 23.35 -4.72 0.31
C THR A 93 22.48 -5.92 0.72
N PHE A 94 21.74 -6.51 -0.21
CA PHE A 94 20.86 -7.65 0.02
C PHE A 94 20.93 -8.65 -1.15
N ASN A 95 20.50 -9.89 -0.91
CA ASN A 95 20.32 -10.88 -1.97
C ASN A 95 18.90 -10.74 -2.55
N PRO A 96 18.74 -10.30 -3.83
CA PRO A 96 17.43 -10.08 -4.42
C PRO A 96 16.52 -11.32 -4.40
N TYR A 97 17.08 -12.50 -4.56
CA TYR A 97 16.33 -13.78 -4.60
C TYR A 97 15.91 -14.29 -3.22
N ARG A 98 16.46 -13.69 -2.17
CA ARG A 98 16.12 -14.00 -0.78
C ARG A 98 15.37 -12.85 -0.09
N THR A 99 15.10 -11.78 -0.81
CA THR A 99 14.33 -10.64 -0.33
C THR A 99 12.99 -10.61 -1.06
N GLY A 100 11.93 -10.82 -0.32
CA GLY A 100 10.57 -10.91 -0.84
C GLY A 100 9.67 -9.76 -0.41
N VAL A 101 8.43 -9.79 -0.88
CA VAL A 101 7.38 -8.83 -0.51
C VAL A 101 6.11 -9.58 -0.14
N ILE A 102 5.73 -9.51 1.12
CA ILE A 102 4.46 -9.99 1.63
C ILE A 102 3.66 -8.77 2.07
N TYR A 103 2.79 -8.29 1.21
CA TYR A 103 1.99 -7.09 1.43
C TYR A 103 0.50 -7.41 1.35
N GLY A 104 -0.22 -7.14 2.43
CA GLY A 104 -1.63 -7.46 2.53
C GLY A 104 -2.56 -6.31 2.13
N SER A 105 -3.61 -6.64 1.37
CA SER A 105 -4.73 -5.75 1.09
C SER A 105 -6.04 -6.50 1.27
N GLY A 106 -7.00 -5.93 1.99
CA GLY A 106 -8.29 -6.58 2.25
C GLY A 106 -9.20 -6.66 1.03
N ILE A 107 -9.08 -5.72 0.08
CA ILE A 107 -10.03 -5.58 -1.04
C ILE A 107 -9.31 -5.30 -2.36
N GLY A 108 -8.14 -4.68 -2.33
CA GLY A 108 -7.47 -4.17 -3.53
C GLY A 108 -8.03 -2.80 -3.96
N GLY A 109 -8.05 -2.53 -5.25
CA GLY A 109 -8.46 -1.26 -5.85
C GLY A 109 -9.99 -1.09 -5.96
N LEU A 110 -10.68 -0.89 -4.85
CA LEU A 110 -12.13 -0.72 -4.85
C LEU A 110 -12.59 0.49 -5.68
N TYR A 111 -11.86 1.60 -5.62
CA TYR A 111 -12.14 2.79 -6.42
C TYR A 111 -12.02 2.53 -7.93
N ILE A 112 -11.03 1.75 -8.33
CA ILE A 112 -10.87 1.34 -9.74
C ILE A 112 -12.06 0.47 -10.18
N THR A 113 -12.47 -0.47 -9.32
CA THR A 113 -13.65 -1.32 -9.59
C THR A 113 -14.89 -0.47 -9.84
N GLU A 114 -15.19 0.48 -8.96
CA GLU A 114 -16.33 1.40 -9.07
C GLU A 114 -16.26 2.20 -10.38
N THR A 115 -15.13 2.83 -10.65
CA THR A 115 -14.92 3.67 -11.84
C THR A 115 -15.05 2.88 -13.13
N GLU A 116 -14.50 1.67 -13.21
CA GLU A 116 -14.56 0.86 -14.42
C GLU A 116 -15.95 0.23 -14.65
N VAL A 117 -16.66 -0.11 -13.58
CA VAL A 117 -18.07 -0.54 -13.66
C VAL A 117 -18.96 0.59 -14.13
N GLU A 118 -18.76 1.81 -13.63
CA GLU A 118 -19.47 2.99 -14.10
C GLU A 118 -19.22 3.26 -15.61
N LYS A 119 -17.97 3.15 -16.06
CA LYS A 119 -17.63 3.26 -17.49
C LYS A 119 -18.33 2.18 -18.33
N LEU A 120 -18.34 0.93 -17.84
CA LEU A 120 -18.99 -0.17 -18.53
C LEU A 120 -20.48 0.10 -18.75
N ILE A 121 -21.17 0.54 -17.69
CA ILE A 121 -22.61 0.80 -17.70
C ILE A 121 -22.94 2.01 -18.58
N ASN A 122 -22.23 3.13 -18.40
CA ASN A 122 -22.58 4.40 -19.02
C ASN A 122 -21.97 4.59 -20.42
N LYS A 123 -20.87 3.91 -20.77
CA LYS A 123 -20.10 4.16 -22.00
C LYS A 123 -19.82 2.89 -22.81
N GLY A 124 -20.22 1.72 -22.30
CA GLY A 124 -20.05 0.42 -22.95
C GLY A 124 -18.66 -0.19 -22.80
N PRO A 125 -18.50 -1.48 -23.20
CA PRO A 125 -17.29 -2.28 -22.93
C PRO A 125 -16.02 -1.74 -23.58
N GLY A 126 -16.12 -1.03 -24.69
CA GLY A 126 -14.97 -0.42 -25.37
C GLY A 126 -14.30 0.73 -24.61
N ARG A 127 -14.87 1.15 -23.46
CA ARG A 127 -14.34 2.22 -22.63
C ARG A 127 -13.74 1.73 -21.31
N VAL A 128 -13.87 0.45 -21.01
CA VAL A 128 -13.22 -0.18 -19.85
C VAL A 128 -11.70 -0.21 -20.10
N SER A 129 -10.93 0.15 -19.08
CA SER A 129 -9.48 0.18 -19.17
C SER A 129 -8.91 -1.24 -19.36
N PRO A 130 -7.96 -1.48 -20.29
CA PRO A 130 -7.23 -2.74 -20.35
C PRO A 130 -6.34 -2.96 -19.11
N PHE A 131 -6.10 -1.93 -18.32
CA PHE A 131 -5.36 -1.99 -17.06
C PHE A 131 -6.25 -2.18 -15.84
N ALA A 132 -7.58 -2.28 -16.01
CA ALA A 132 -8.52 -2.43 -14.89
C ALA A 132 -8.10 -3.56 -13.94
N ILE A 133 -7.81 -4.74 -14.46
CA ILE A 133 -7.39 -5.89 -13.64
C ILE A 133 -6.05 -5.64 -12.93
N PRO A 134 -4.97 -5.24 -13.62
CA PRO A 134 -3.71 -4.90 -12.96
C PRO A 134 -3.81 -3.79 -11.92
N GLU A 135 -4.80 -2.90 -12.02
CA GLU A 135 -4.96 -1.80 -11.08
C GLU A 135 -5.80 -2.19 -9.85
N LEU A 136 -6.67 -3.21 -9.96
CA LEU A 136 -7.63 -3.54 -8.89
C LEU A 136 -7.26 -4.74 -8.02
N ILE A 137 -6.49 -5.72 -8.53
CA ILE A 137 -6.24 -6.97 -7.81
C ILE A 137 -5.43 -6.74 -6.52
N PRO A 138 -5.76 -7.44 -5.40
CA PRO A 138 -5.12 -7.19 -4.10
C PRO A 138 -3.60 -7.37 -4.09
N ASN A 139 -3.07 -8.30 -4.88
CA ASN A 139 -1.64 -8.60 -4.92
C ASN A 139 -0.81 -7.64 -5.78
N ILE A 140 -1.46 -6.69 -6.49
CA ILE A 140 -0.70 -5.78 -7.37
C ILE A 140 0.26 -4.89 -6.59
N VAL A 141 -0.08 -4.52 -5.37
CA VAL A 141 0.79 -3.72 -4.52
C VAL A 141 2.11 -4.45 -4.24
N ALA A 142 2.05 -5.73 -3.86
CA ALA A 142 3.25 -6.54 -3.65
C ALA A 142 4.11 -6.62 -4.92
N ALA A 143 3.49 -6.74 -6.10
CA ALA A 143 4.18 -6.73 -7.38
C ALA A 143 4.87 -5.38 -7.67
N HIS A 144 4.18 -4.26 -7.45
CA HIS A 144 4.78 -2.92 -7.61
C HIS A 144 6.00 -2.72 -6.72
N LEU A 145 5.93 -3.12 -5.45
CA LEU A 145 7.05 -3.01 -4.52
C LEU A 145 8.23 -3.90 -4.95
N SER A 146 7.95 -5.14 -5.37
CA SER A 146 8.95 -6.07 -5.88
C SER A 146 9.69 -5.51 -7.10
N MET A 147 8.95 -5.00 -8.08
CA MET A 147 9.53 -4.40 -9.28
C MET A 147 10.36 -3.15 -8.97
N ARG A 148 9.84 -2.28 -8.07
CA ARG A 148 10.48 -1.01 -7.72
C ARG A 148 11.80 -1.21 -7.01
N PHE A 149 11.86 -2.12 -6.04
CA PHE A 149 13.05 -2.32 -5.20
C PHE A 149 13.94 -3.47 -5.69
N GLY A 150 13.53 -4.17 -6.73
CA GLY A 150 14.30 -5.30 -7.28
C GLY A 150 14.28 -6.54 -6.37
N PHE A 151 13.26 -6.69 -5.52
CA PHE A 151 13.08 -7.86 -4.66
C PHE A 151 12.50 -9.01 -5.47
N LYS A 152 13.17 -10.16 -5.51
CA LYS A 152 12.86 -11.32 -6.37
C LYS A 152 12.55 -12.60 -5.58
N GLY A 153 12.45 -12.48 -4.26
CA GLY A 153 12.01 -13.56 -3.38
C GLY A 153 10.49 -13.78 -3.44
N GLU A 154 9.92 -14.36 -2.39
CA GLU A 154 8.47 -14.59 -2.32
C GLU A 154 7.68 -13.30 -2.51
N ASN A 155 6.63 -13.35 -3.34
CA ASN A 155 5.78 -12.20 -3.64
C ASN A 155 4.32 -12.61 -3.63
N TYR A 156 3.57 -12.25 -2.60
CA TYR A 156 2.14 -12.53 -2.53
C TYR A 156 1.41 -11.60 -1.55
N CYS A 157 0.10 -11.65 -1.61
CA CYS A 157 -0.81 -10.87 -0.78
C CYS A 157 -1.70 -11.82 0.03
N PRO A 158 -1.53 -11.96 1.34
CA PRO A 158 -2.54 -12.58 2.19
C PRO A 158 -3.78 -11.67 2.23
N VAL A 159 -4.97 -12.29 2.24
CA VAL A 159 -6.24 -11.57 2.32
C VAL A 159 -7.08 -12.18 3.44
N SER A 160 -7.30 -11.41 4.50
CA SER A 160 -8.07 -11.83 5.68
C SER A 160 -8.74 -10.63 6.37
N ALA A 161 -9.31 -9.73 5.55
CA ALA A 161 -10.01 -8.53 6.01
C ALA A 161 -9.16 -7.71 6.99
N CYS A 162 -9.66 -7.35 8.16
CA CYS A 162 -8.96 -6.53 9.15
C CYS A 162 -7.69 -7.20 9.72
N ALA A 163 -7.55 -8.53 9.62
CA ALA A 163 -6.38 -9.26 10.09
C ALA A 163 -5.24 -9.34 9.05
N THR A 164 -5.46 -8.86 7.82
CA THR A 164 -4.56 -9.01 6.70
C THR A 164 -3.13 -8.54 7.00
N ALA A 165 -2.97 -7.35 7.60
CA ALA A 165 -1.65 -6.80 7.91
C ALA A 165 -0.89 -7.66 8.94
N ASN A 166 -1.59 -8.16 9.96
CA ASN A 166 -1.00 -9.05 10.96
C ASN A 166 -0.57 -10.39 10.33
N HIS A 167 -1.35 -10.93 9.40
CA HIS A 167 -0.98 -12.14 8.67
C HIS A 167 0.23 -11.89 7.77
N ALA A 168 0.30 -10.75 7.06
CA ALA A 168 1.46 -10.40 6.24
C ALA A 168 2.76 -10.36 7.07
N ILE A 169 2.72 -9.69 8.23
CA ILE A 169 3.86 -9.63 9.16
C ILE A 169 4.22 -11.03 9.69
N GLY A 170 3.21 -11.82 10.07
CA GLY A 170 3.40 -13.19 10.57
C GLY A 170 4.03 -14.11 9.53
N GLU A 171 3.58 -14.06 8.29
CA GLU A 171 4.14 -14.87 7.20
C GLU A 171 5.57 -14.42 6.84
N ALA A 172 5.85 -13.11 6.78
CA ALA A 172 7.19 -12.60 6.59
C ALA A 172 8.14 -13.08 7.71
N MET A 173 7.70 -12.96 8.96
CA MET A 173 8.45 -13.49 10.10
C MET A 173 8.72 -15.01 9.97
N ARG A 174 7.74 -15.78 9.54
CA ARG A 174 7.89 -17.24 9.35
C ARG A 174 8.87 -17.56 8.22
N ALA A 175 8.77 -16.85 7.09
CA ALA A 175 9.66 -17.04 5.95
C ALA A 175 11.13 -16.83 6.35
N ILE A 176 11.44 -15.76 7.07
CA ILE A 176 12.80 -15.49 7.58
C ILE A 176 13.20 -16.55 8.62
N ARG A 177 12.34 -16.82 9.59
CA ARG A 177 12.64 -17.74 10.71
C ARG A 177 12.95 -19.16 10.26
N HIS A 178 12.38 -19.59 9.14
CA HIS A 178 12.62 -20.90 8.55
C HIS A 178 13.68 -20.89 7.43
N GLY A 179 14.32 -19.74 7.18
CA GLY A 179 15.42 -19.62 6.22
C GLY A 179 14.99 -19.58 4.76
N TYR A 180 13.72 -19.29 4.47
CA TYR A 180 13.24 -19.10 3.09
C TYR A 180 13.61 -17.72 2.55
N GLN A 181 13.63 -16.71 3.40
CA GLN A 181 13.98 -15.32 3.08
C GLN A 181 15.01 -14.78 4.11
N ASP A 182 15.59 -13.62 3.80
CA ASP A 182 16.54 -12.89 4.68
C ASP A 182 15.90 -11.67 5.32
#